data_61ca26b1ba3c8cdbd9054ad9cd6c18ca
#
_entry.id   61ca26b1ba3c8cdbd9054ad9cd6c18ca
#
_cell.length_a   1.000
_cell.length_b   1.000
_cell.length_c   1.000
_cell.angle_alpha   90.00
_cell.angle_beta   90.00
_cell.angle_gamma   90.00
#
_symmetry.space_group_name_H-M   'P 1'
#
loop_
_entity.id
_entity.type
_entity.pdbx_description
1 polymer ?
#
loop_
_entity_poly.entity_id
_entity_poly.type
_entity_poly.pdbx_seq_one_letter_code
_entity_poly.pdbx_strand_id
1 'polypeptide(L)'
;VASLVGSEMCIRDRHQRGRVLILGGDEGMGGAVIMSANAALRVGAGLVVVGCRGSHHGPLLSRLPEVMTLKISEEGSIGNLGSYDLILIGPGLGRSDWGRRVFEAAIASGLPLVIDADGLYWLSKDKHTAENRTFFITPHSGEAARLLGVESSDVERNRFGAAESLSAKYHCAGVLKGPGSIVFCGEDHYVCDHGG
;
A
#
# COMPACT_ATOMS: atom_id res chain seq x y z
N VAL A 1 -14.10 -31.87 24.36
CA VAL A 1 -13.71 -32.30 22.99
C VAL A 1 -14.04 -31.22 21.96
N ALA A 2 -14.94 -30.27 22.28
CA ALA A 2 -15.37 -29.20 21.37
C ALA A 2 -14.37 -28.04 21.17
N SER A 3 -13.30 -27.94 21.98
CA SER A 3 -12.36 -26.80 21.92
C SER A 3 -11.20 -26.97 20.94
N LEU A 4 -10.93 -28.17 20.43
CA LEU A 4 -9.83 -28.45 19.50
C LEU A 4 -10.18 -28.21 18.03
N VAL A 5 -11.46 -28.27 17.66
CA VAL A 5 -11.92 -28.04 16.27
C VAL A 5 -11.79 -26.55 15.89
N GLY A 6 -11.92 -25.62 16.83
CA GLY A 6 -11.78 -24.20 16.59
C GLY A 6 -10.34 -23.72 16.30
N SER A 7 -9.32 -24.38 16.86
CA SER A 7 -7.95 -23.95 16.69
C SER A 7 -7.32 -24.36 15.35
N GLU A 8 -7.65 -25.55 14.84
CA GLU A 8 -7.19 -25.99 13.51
C GLU A 8 -7.87 -25.22 12.37
N MET A 9 -9.13 -24.87 12.55
CA MET A 9 -9.87 -24.03 11.60
C MET A 9 -9.28 -22.60 11.53
N CYS A 10 -8.88 -22.02 12.66
CA CYS A 10 -8.23 -20.69 12.70
C CYS A 10 -6.86 -20.65 12.02
N ILE A 11 -6.06 -21.72 12.10
CA ILE A 11 -4.73 -21.76 11.49
C ILE A 11 -4.82 -21.94 9.97
N ARG A 12 -5.72 -22.80 9.48
CA ARG A 12 -5.99 -22.95 8.04
C ARG A 12 -6.59 -21.70 7.42
N ASP A 13 -7.47 -21.00 8.12
CA ASP A 13 -8.09 -19.76 7.68
C ASP A 13 -7.08 -18.62 7.47
N ARG A 14 -6.02 -18.54 8.26
CA ARG A 14 -4.99 -17.49 8.10
C ARG A 14 -4.26 -17.58 6.76
N HIS A 15 -3.91 -18.79 6.32
CA HIS A 15 -3.23 -18.97 5.01
C HIS A 15 -4.18 -18.74 3.82
N GLN A 16 -5.51 -18.90 4.01
CA GLN A 16 -6.51 -18.68 2.96
C GLN A 16 -6.89 -17.19 2.81
N ARG A 17 -6.61 -16.35 3.82
CA ARG A 17 -6.94 -14.92 3.82
C ARG A 17 -5.88 -14.01 3.21
N GLY A 18 -4.89 -14.59 2.53
CA GLY A 18 -3.84 -13.87 1.82
C GLY A 18 -2.69 -13.38 2.70
N ARG A 19 -1.54 -13.25 2.04
CA ARG A 19 -0.24 -12.84 2.61
C ARG A 19 0.10 -11.46 2.10
N VAL A 20 0.05 -10.47 2.97
CA VAL A 20 0.31 -9.06 2.64
C VAL A 20 1.73 -8.69 3.05
N LEU A 21 2.51 -8.18 2.11
CA LEU A 21 3.79 -7.54 2.38
C LEU A 21 3.61 -6.02 2.39
N ILE A 22 4.02 -5.37 3.46
CA ILE A 22 4.03 -3.91 3.58
C ILE A 22 5.46 -3.42 3.44
N LEU A 23 5.72 -2.55 2.48
CA LEU A 23 7.04 -1.99 2.19
C LEU A 23 7.07 -0.49 2.46
N GLY A 24 7.95 -0.07 3.36
CA GLY A 24 8.10 1.34 3.74
C GLY A 24 8.95 1.50 5.00
N GLY A 25 8.70 2.55 5.80
CA GLY A 25 9.41 2.79 7.05
C GLY A 25 10.90 3.03 6.85
N ASP A 26 11.27 4.05 6.05
CA ASP A 26 12.64 4.60 6.01
C ASP A 26 12.98 5.26 7.35
N GLU A 27 14.19 5.72 7.53
CA GLU A 27 14.67 6.30 8.79
C GLU A 27 13.73 7.38 9.33
N GLY A 28 13.36 7.23 10.61
CA GLY A 28 12.40 8.12 11.29
C GLY A 28 10.92 7.93 10.94
N MET A 29 10.57 7.07 9.99
CA MET A 29 9.20 6.91 9.47
C MET A 29 8.54 5.57 9.83
N GLY A 30 9.03 4.86 10.83
CA GLY A 30 8.50 3.55 11.28
C GLY A 30 7.04 3.57 11.72
N GLY A 31 6.53 4.69 12.21
CA GLY A 31 5.12 4.83 12.62
C GLY A 31 4.12 4.56 11.48
N ALA A 32 4.47 4.93 10.25
CA ALA A 32 3.61 4.74 9.09
C ALA A 32 3.35 3.25 8.80
N VAL A 33 4.40 2.43 8.80
CA VAL A 33 4.25 0.98 8.58
C VAL A 33 3.56 0.27 9.75
N ILE A 34 3.71 0.77 10.99
CA ILE A 34 2.97 0.25 12.15
C ILE A 34 1.47 0.47 11.96
N MET A 35 1.06 1.67 11.57
CA MET A 35 -0.36 1.98 11.30
C MET A 35 -0.91 1.14 10.15
N SER A 36 -0.17 0.99 9.07
CA SER A 36 -0.57 0.18 7.92
C SER A 36 -0.70 -1.29 8.27
N ALA A 37 0.23 -1.83 9.06
CA ALA A 37 0.18 -3.22 9.52
C ALA A 37 -1.03 -3.48 10.44
N ASN A 38 -1.31 -2.55 11.36
CA ASN A 38 -2.50 -2.63 12.21
C ASN A 38 -3.79 -2.60 11.37
N ALA A 39 -3.87 -1.73 10.38
CA ALA A 39 -5.01 -1.67 9.48
C ALA A 39 -5.19 -2.98 8.69
N ALA A 40 -4.11 -3.54 8.12
CA ALA A 40 -4.14 -4.80 7.41
C ALA A 40 -4.65 -5.98 8.28
N LEU A 41 -4.17 -6.07 9.52
CA LEU A 41 -4.65 -7.07 10.49
C LEU A 41 -6.14 -6.89 10.78
N ARG A 42 -6.60 -5.64 11.00
CA ARG A 42 -8.00 -5.34 11.34
C ARG A 42 -8.98 -5.64 10.22
N VAL A 43 -8.58 -5.48 8.96
CA VAL A 43 -9.42 -5.83 7.80
C VAL A 43 -9.35 -7.32 7.46
N GLY A 44 -8.58 -8.12 8.22
CA GLY A 44 -8.60 -9.57 8.16
C GLY A 44 -7.53 -10.19 7.27
N ALA A 45 -6.42 -9.50 6.97
CA ALA A 45 -5.28 -10.13 6.32
C ALA A 45 -4.79 -11.35 7.13
N GLY A 46 -4.54 -12.46 6.44
CA GLY A 46 -4.19 -13.71 7.10
C GLY A 46 -2.76 -13.70 7.68
N LEU A 47 -1.83 -13.15 6.91
CA LEU A 47 -0.44 -12.96 7.31
C LEU A 47 0.03 -11.58 6.87
N VAL A 48 0.58 -10.81 7.80
CA VAL A 48 1.16 -9.49 7.53
C VAL A 48 2.65 -9.53 7.81
N VAL A 49 3.44 -9.19 6.79
CA VAL A 49 4.89 -9.04 6.86
C VAL A 49 5.24 -7.59 6.58
N VAL A 50 6.11 -7.00 7.39
CA VAL A 50 6.55 -5.60 7.22
C VAL A 50 8.01 -5.58 6.85
N GLY A 51 8.31 -5.13 5.64
CA GLY A 51 9.65 -4.81 5.17
C GLY A 51 9.97 -3.33 5.43
N CYS A 52 10.94 -3.09 6.32
CA CYS A 52 11.35 -1.75 6.71
C CYS A 52 12.83 -1.73 7.15
N ARG A 53 13.32 -0.55 7.55
CA ARG A 53 14.62 -0.43 8.20
C ARG A 53 14.67 -1.25 9.50
N GLY A 54 15.82 -1.88 9.76
CA GLY A 54 15.98 -2.74 10.92
C GLY A 54 15.77 -2.04 12.27
N SER A 55 16.01 -0.72 12.34
CA SER A 55 15.76 0.11 13.52
C SER A 55 14.29 0.11 13.97
N HIS A 56 13.35 -0.19 13.08
CA HIS A 56 11.91 -0.19 13.37
C HIS A 56 11.36 -1.57 13.78
N HIS A 57 12.12 -2.65 13.66
CA HIS A 57 11.64 -4.01 14.01
C HIS A 57 11.23 -4.13 15.47
N GLY A 58 12.08 -3.69 16.41
CA GLY A 58 11.78 -3.72 17.83
C GLY A 58 10.49 -2.97 18.20
N PRO A 59 10.36 -1.67 17.85
CA PRO A 59 9.14 -0.90 18.06
C PRO A 59 7.89 -1.50 17.40
N LEU A 60 8.02 -2.05 16.19
CA LEU A 60 6.92 -2.70 15.48
C LEU A 60 6.40 -3.93 16.25
N LEU A 61 7.30 -4.85 16.60
CA LEU A 61 6.95 -6.10 17.31
C LEU A 61 6.43 -5.83 18.73
N SER A 62 6.91 -4.77 19.39
CA SER A 62 6.37 -4.35 20.68
C SER A 62 4.91 -3.89 20.63
N ARG A 63 4.48 -3.36 19.48
CA ARG A 63 3.11 -2.87 19.28
C ARG A 63 2.19 -3.89 18.62
N LEU A 64 2.73 -4.71 17.72
CA LEU A 64 2.00 -5.66 16.89
C LEU A 64 2.78 -7.00 16.84
N PRO A 65 2.73 -7.80 17.91
CA PRO A 65 3.45 -9.07 17.97
C PRO A 65 2.95 -10.11 16.97
N GLU A 66 1.78 -9.87 16.35
CA GLU A 66 1.19 -10.75 15.32
C GLU A 66 1.82 -10.59 13.94
N VAL A 67 2.57 -9.51 13.70
CA VAL A 67 3.22 -9.29 12.39
C VAL A 67 4.60 -9.93 12.35
N MET A 68 5.05 -10.22 11.14
CA MET A 68 6.41 -10.64 10.87
C MET A 68 7.22 -9.46 10.33
N THR A 69 8.52 -9.46 10.53
CA THR A 69 9.42 -8.44 10.00
C THR A 69 10.33 -9.00 8.93
N LEU A 70 10.56 -8.21 7.88
CA LEU A 70 11.54 -8.45 6.84
C LEU A 70 12.55 -7.31 6.85
N LYS A 71 13.82 -7.62 7.10
CA LYS A 71 14.88 -6.62 7.02
C LYS A 71 15.18 -6.31 5.57
N ILE A 72 15.01 -5.05 5.17
CA ILE A 72 15.51 -4.53 3.90
C ILE A 72 16.94 -4.07 4.13
N SER A 73 17.85 -4.39 3.20
CA SER A 73 19.25 -3.97 3.31
C SER A 73 19.40 -2.44 3.26
N GLU A 74 20.56 -1.95 3.68
CA GLU A 74 20.86 -0.50 3.61
C GLU A 74 20.83 0.02 2.16
N GLU A 75 21.11 -0.85 1.19
CA GLU A 75 21.03 -0.54 -0.24
C GLU A 75 19.61 -0.67 -0.81
N GLY A 76 18.61 -1.05 0.01
CA GLY A 76 17.23 -1.24 -0.43
C GLY A 76 16.98 -2.58 -1.13
N SER A 77 17.85 -3.56 -0.97
CA SER A 77 17.65 -4.90 -1.53
C SER A 77 16.61 -5.68 -0.71
N ILE A 78 15.67 -6.29 -1.41
CA ILE A 78 14.61 -7.14 -0.86
C ILE A 78 14.81 -8.54 -1.43
N GLY A 79 14.62 -9.56 -0.62
CA GLY A 79 14.68 -10.95 -1.05
C GLY A 79 13.55 -11.35 -2.00
N ASN A 80 13.30 -12.65 -2.16
CA ASN A 80 12.26 -13.17 -3.03
C ASN A 80 10.85 -12.73 -2.56
N LEU A 81 10.11 -12.06 -3.45
CA LEU A 81 8.76 -11.55 -3.21
C LEU A 81 7.65 -12.52 -3.65
N GLY A 82 7.94 -13.59 -4.36
CA GLY A 82 6.95 -14.51 -4.94
C GLY A 82 6.11 -15.31 -3.95
N SER A 83 6.33 -15.15 -2.64
CA SER A 83 5.55 -15.82 -1.59
C SER A 83 4.39 -14.97 -1.05
N TYR A 84 4.17 -13.78 -1.59
CA TYR A 84 3.10 -12.86 -1.16
C TYR A 84 2.02 -12.75 -2.22
N ASP A 85 0.79 -12.45 -1.78
CA ASP A 85 -0.38 -12.29 -2.65
C ASP A 85 -0.60 -10.81 -3.02
N LEU A 86 -0.12 -9.89 -2.16
CA LEU A 86 -0.29 -8.44 -2.32
C LEU A 86 0.89 -7.71 -1.67
N ILE A 87 1.31 -6.63 -2.30
CA ILE A 87 2.24 -5.67 -1.70
C ILE A 87 1.52 -4.34 -1.46
N LEU A 88 1.58 -3.83 -0.23
CA LEU A 88 1.27 -2.44 0.09
C LEU A 88 2.59 -1.67 0.18
N ILE A 89 2.74 -0.63 -0.64
CA ILE A 89 3.99 0.14 -0.71
C ILE A 89 3.75 1.64 -0.58
N GLY A 90 4.63 2.29 0.15
CA GLY A 90 4.69 3.74 0.22
C GLY A 90 4.60 4.37 1.61
N PRO A 91 3.89 3.80 2.59
CA PRO A 91 3.83 4.38 3.93
C PRO A 91 5.22 4.56 4.54
N GLY A 92 5.65 5.83 4.67
CA GLY A 92 6.99 6.16 5.18
C GLY A 92 8.14 5.59 4.34
N LEU A 93 7.95 5.41 3.04
CA LEU A 93 8.99 4.87 2.15
C LEU A 93 10.15 5.85 1.94
N GLY A 94 9.86 7.15 2.06
CA GLY A 94 10.84 8.19 1.82
C GLY A 94 11.16 8.41 0.34
N ARG A 95 11.95 9.47 0.10
CA ARG A 95 12.34 9.90 -1.26
C ARG A 95 13.85 9.79 -1.49
N SER A 96 14.51 9.00 -0.65
CA SER A 96 15.93 8.63 -0.77
C SER A 96 16.13 7.56 -1.85
N ASP A 97 17.39 7.30 -2.21
CA ASP A 97 17.74 6.18 -3.10
C ASP A 97 17.29 4.83 -2.57
N TRP A 98 17.23 4.66 -1.25
CA TRP A 98 16.69 3.47 -0.62
C TRP A 98 15.20 3.29 -0.97
N GLY A 99 14.39 4.32 -0.74
CA GLY A 99 12.96 4.29 -1.07
C GLY A 99 12.72 4.03 -2.55
N ARG A 100 13.53 4.62 -3.43
CA ARG A 100 13.47 4.38 -4.88
C ARG A 100 13.70 2.91 -5.22
N ARG A 101 14.77 2.29 -4.70
CA ARG A 101 15.10 0.89 -4.99
C ARG A 101 14.05 -0.08 -4.45
N VAL A 102 13.51 0.19 -3.25
CA VAL A 102 12.42 -0.59 -2.67
C VAL A 102 11.17 -0.50 -3.54
N PHE A 103 10.83 0.69 -4.05
CA PHE A 103 9.73 0.89 -4.98
C PHE A 103 9.95 0.13 -6.29
N GLU A 104 11.12 0.26 -6.91
CA GLU A 104 11.48 -0.43 -8.15
C GLU A 104 11.38 -1.96 -7.98
N ALA A 105 11.84 -2.51 -6.84
CA ALA A 105 11.74 -3.93 -6.54
C ALA A 105 10.27 -4.40 -6.41
N ALA A 106 9.42 -3.59 -5.74
CA ALA A 106 7.99 -3.90 -5.64
C ALA A 106 7.32 -3.89 -7.01
N ILE A 107 7.60 -2.88 -7.83
CA ILE A 107 7.12 -2.83 -9.21
C ILE A 107 7.60 -4.05 -10.01
N ALA A 108 8.87 -4.42 -9.91
CA ALA A 108 9.44 -5.55 -10.64
C ALA A 108 8.87 -6.92 -10.23
N SER A 109 8.24 -7.03 -9.05
CA SER A 109 7.69 -8.29 -8.54
C SER A 109 6.54 -8.87 -9.38
N GLY A 110 5.82 -8.02 -10.11
CA GLY A 110 4.61 -8.40 -10.86
C GLY A 110 3.39 -8.72 -10.00
N LEU A 111 3.48 -8.58 -8.67
CA LEU A 111 2.37 -8.81 -7.74
C LEU A 111 1.37 -7.65 -7.78
N PRO A 112 0.11 -7.89 -7.37
CA PRO A 112 -0.84 -6.81 -7.11
C PRO A 112 -0.30 -5.81 -6.10
N LEU A 113 -0.48 -4.50 -6.37
CA LEU A 113 0.05 -3.42 -5.53
C LEU A 113 -1.05 -2.51 -5.00
N VAL A 114 -0.98 -2.19 -3.72
CA VAL A 114 -1.63 -1.02 -3.13
C VAL A 114 -0.54 0.04 -2.94
N ILE A 115 -0.71 1.21 -3.55
CA ILE A 115 0.29 2.28 -3.56
C ILE A 115 -0.27 3.51 -2.86
N ASP A 116 0.40 3.95 -1.79
CA ASP A 116 0.03 5.13 -1.01
C ASP A 116 1.25 6.04 -0.75
N ALA A 117 1.03 7.24 -0.32
CA ALA A 117 2.03 8.19 0.19
C ALA A 117 3.26 8.34 -0.73
N ASP A 118 4.48 8.07 -0.22
CA ASP A 118 5.70 8.20 -1.04
C ASP A 118 5.78 7.18 -2.20
N GLY A 119 5.00 6.09 -2.15
CA GLY A 119 4.82 5.20 -3.30
C GLY A 119 4.18 5.92 -4.49
N LEU A 120 3.19 6.79 -4.24
CA LEU A 120 2.58 7.62 -5.27
C LEU A 120 3.54 8.70 -5.82
N TYR A 121 4.46 9.18 -4.99
CA TYR A 121 5.53 10.06 -5.48
C TYR A 121 6.42 9.33 -6.49
N TRP A 122 6.87 8.11 -6.16
CA TRP A 122 7.69 7.32 -7.08
C TRP A 122 6.92 6.90 -8.33
N LEU A 123 5.65 6.52 -8.19
CA LEU A 123 4.76 6.22 -9.32
C LEU A 123 4.66 7.40 -10.30
N SER A 124 4.60 8.65 -9.79
CA SER A 124 4.56 9.84 -10.64
C SER A 124 5.85 10.08 -11.45
N LYS A 125 6.96 9.46 -11.05
CA LYS A 125 8.26 9.55 -11.74
C LYS A 125 8.54 8.38 -12.67
N ASP A 126 7.80 7.28 -12.50
CA ASP A 126 7.99 6.09 -13.32
C ASP A 126 7.21 6.24 -14.64
N LYS A 127 7.90 6.01 -15.75
CA LYS A 127 7.36 6.13 -17.11
C LYS A 127 6.81 4.79 -17.65
N HIS A 128 7.02 3.68 -16.95
CA HIS A 128 6.82 2.33 -17.48
C HIS A 128 5.74 1.51 -16.76
N THR A 129 4.99 2.10 -15.82
CA THR A 129 4.18 1.35 -14.86
C THR A 129 2.81 0.90 -15.34
N ALA A 130 2.33 1.33 -16.51
CA ALA A 130 0.92 1.17 -16.88
C ALA A 130 0.55 -0.16 -17.59
N GLU A 131 1.49 -0.98 -18.02
CA GLU A 131 1.15 -2.16 -18.83
C GLU A 131 1.02 -3.44 -18.00
N ASN A 132 -0.19 -4.05 -18.04
CA ASN A 132 -0.51 -5.39 -17.49
C ASN A 132 -0.34 -5.62 -15.99
N ARG A 133 -0.61 -4.62 -15.12
CA ARG A 133 -0.47 -4.75 -13.67
C ARG A 133 -1.73 -4.33 -12.93
N THR A 134 -2.02 -5.01 -11.83
CA THR A 134 -3.11 -4.64 -10.93
C THR A 134 -2.62 -3.64 -9.90
N PHE A 135 -3.03 -2.39 -10.06
CA PHE A 135 -2.76 -1.33 -9.09
C PHE A 135 -4.04 -0.90 -8.38
N PHE A 136 -3.90 -0.60 -7.10
CA PHE A 136 -4.88 0.14 -6.32
C PHE A 136 -4.16 1.34 -5.69
N ILE A 137 -4.63 2.55 -5.95
CA ILE A 137 -3.97 3.77 -5.49
C ILE A 137 -4.86 4.55 -4.52
N THR A 138 -4.24 5.21 -3.53
CA THR A 138 -4.98 5.93 -2.49
C THR A 138 -4.52 7.39 -2.34
N PRO A 139 -4.56 8.20 -3.41
CA PRO A 139 -4.08 9.57 -3.35
C PRO A 139 -5.02 10.50 -2.58
N HIS A 140 -4.47 11.46 -1.83
CA HIS A 140 -5.15 12.72 -1.51
C HIS A 140 -5.02 13.69 -2.70
N SER A 141 -5.73 14.83 -2.67
CA SER A 141 -5.79 15.76 -3.81
C SER A 141 -4.43 16.25 -4.31
N GLY A 142 -3.47 16.50 -3.42
CA GLY A 142 -2.11 16.92 -3.82
C GLY A 142 -1.29 15.79 -4.45
N GLU A 143 -1.49 14.54 -4.04
CA GLU A 143 -0.88 13.36 -4.67
C GLU A 143 -1.52 13.10 -6.04
N ALA A 144 -2.84 13.21 -6.14
CA ALA A 144 -3.58 13.09 -7.40
C ALA A 144 -3.13 14.16 -8.41
N ALA A 145 -3.00 15.41 -7.97
CA ALA A 145 -2.50 16.51 -8.79
C ALA A 145 -1.11 16.22 -9.38
N ARG A 146 -0.19 15.72 -8.54
CA ARG A 146 1.15 15.29 -9.00
C ARG A 146 1.09 14.16 -10.02
N LEU A 147 0.24 13.15 -9.77
CA LEU A 147 0.06 12.02 -10.67
C LEU A 147 -0.50 12.45 -12.02
N LEU A 148 -1.43 13.39 -12.04
CA LEU A 148 -2.06 13.91 -13.26
C LEU A 148 -1.24 15.00 -13.95
N GLY A 149 -0.34 15.69 -13.23
CA GLY A 149 0.41 16.82 -13.74
C GLY A 149 -0.43 18.11 -13.82
N VAL A 150 -1.34 18.30 -12.86
CA VAL A 150 -2.25 19.46 -12.74
C VAL A 150 -2.08 20.11 -11.37
N GLU A 151 -2.78 21.23 -11.12
CA GLU A 151 -2.79 21.86 -9.80
C GLU A 151 -3.79 21.15 -8.85
N SER A 152 -3.51 21.19 -7.54
CA SER A 152 -4.40 20.58 -6.53
C SER A 152 -5.80 21.23 -6.53
N SER A 153 -5.90 22.51 -6.85
CA SER A 153 -7.17 23.22 -7.01
C SER A 153 -8.04 22.69 -8.15
N ASP A 154 -7.43 22.18 -9.22
CA ASP A 154 -8.16 21.58 -10.34
C ASP A 154 -8.76 20.23 -9.93
N VAL A 155 -8.00 19.43 -9.18
CA VAL A 155 -8.49 18.18 -8.59
C VAL A 155 -9.68 18.44 -7.67
N GLU A 156 -9.57 19.42 -6.76
CA GLU A 156 -10.64 19.76 -5.82
C GLU A 156 -11.91 20.30 -6.53
N ARG A 157 -11.75 21.03 -7.62
CA ARG A 157 -12.87 21.56 -8.40
C ARG A 157 -13.66 20.48 -9.12
N ASN A 158 -12.99 19.40 -9.55
CA ASN A 158 -13.63 18.29 -10.26
C ASN A 158 -13.04 16.95 -9.82
N ARG A 159 -13.41 16.52 -8.63
CA ARG A 159 -12.88 15.29 -8.01
C ARG A 159 -13.28 14.02 -8.77
N PHE A 160 -14.49 13.96 -9.33
CA PHE A 160 -14.93 12.83 -10.16
C PHE A 160 -14.09 12.72 -11.43
N GLY A 161 -13.94 13.82 -12.20
CA GLY A 161 -13.11 13.82 -13.39
C GLY A 161 -11.63 13.55 -13.11
N ALA A 162 -11.12 13.93 -11.92
CA ALA A 162 -9.78 13.57 -11.49
C ALA A 162 -9.67 12.05 -11.21
N ALA A 163 -10.67 11.44 -10.58
CA ALA A 163 -10.72 9.99 -10.34
C ALA A 163 -10.75 9.19 -11.65
N GLU A 164 -11.58 9.61 -12.61
CA GLU A 164 -11.62 9.03 -13.97
C GLU A 164 -10.27 9.14 -14.68
N SER A 165 -9.65 10.31 -14.61
CA SER A 165 -8.34 10.55 -15.23
C SER A 165 -7.24 9.69 -14.62
N LEU A 166 -7.26 9.46 -13.28
CA LEU A 166 -6.34 8.55 -12.59
C LEU A 166 -6.56 7.11 -13.05
N SER A 167 -7.83 6.66 -13.09
CA SER A 167 -8.18 5.31 -13.55
C SER A 167 -7.72 5.07 -14.98
N ALA A 168 -7.99 5.99 -15.88
CA ALA A 168 -7.60 5.90 -17.28
C ALA A 168 -6.09 5.92 -17.49
N LYS A 169 -5.37 6.84 -16.78
CA LYS A 169 -3.93 7.01 -16.94
C LYS A 169 -3.12 5.84 -16.42
N TYR A 170 -3.53 5.25 -15.29
CA TYR A 170 -2.78 4.20 -14.60
C TYR A 170 -3.43 2.81 -14.74
N HIS A 171 -4.56 2.70 -15.46
CA HIS A 171 -5.34 1.46 -15.58
C HIS A 171 -5.59 0.80 -14.23
N CYS A 172 -6.03 1.59 -13.24
CA CYS A 172 -6.12 1.19 -11.84
C CYS A 172 -7.49 1.49 -11.23
N ALA A 173 -7.79 0.80 -10.13
CA ALA A 173 -8.79 1.22 -9.17
C ALA A 173 -8.15 2.05 -8.04
N GLY A 174 -8.94 2.74 -7.24
CA GLY A 174 -8.38 3.48 -6.12
C GLY A 174 -9.38 4.25 -5.28
N VAL A 175 -8.83 5.04 -4.35
CA VAL A 175 -9.57 5.96 -3.49
C VAL A 175 -8.95 7.35 -3.58
N LEU A 176 -9.69 8.32 -4.09
CA LEU A 176 -9.33 9.72 -3.97
C LEU A 176 -9.79 10.23 -2.60
N LYS A 177 -8.82 10.35 -1.68
CA LYS A 177 -9.06 10.77 -0.27
C LYS A 177 -9.53 12.22 -0.19
N GLY A 178 -10.42 12.52 0.78
CA GLY A 178 -10.92 13.87 1.05
C GLY A 178 -12.32 13.85 1.66
N PRO A 179 -12.95 15.02 1.86
CA PRO A 179 -14.34 15.10 2.29
C PRO A 179 -15.23 14.34 1.28
N GLY A 180 -15.90 13.27 1.72
CA GLY A 180 -16.53 12.31 0.82
C GLY A 180 -15.49 11.63 -0.08
N SER A 181 -14.74 10.66 0.45
CA SER A 181 -13.76 9.91 -0.33
C SER A 181 -14.41 9.21 -1.52
N ILE A 182 -13.80 9.31 -2.70
CA ILE A 182 -14.33 8.70 -3.93
C ILE A 182 -13.56 7.41 -4.20
N VAL A 183 -14.26 6.28 -4.14
CA VAL A 183 -13.74 4.99 -4.63
C VAL A 183 -14.03 4.93 -6.12
N PHE A 184 -13.03 4.58 -6.92
CA PHE A 184 -13.15 4.51 -8.37
C PHE A 184 -12.58 3.19 -8.93
N CYS A 185 -13.25 2.68 -9.98
CA CYS A 185 -12.80 1.50 -10.73
C CYS A 185 -13.36 1.61 -12.17
N GLY A 186 -12.51 1.96 -13.13
CA GLY A 186 -12.99 2.29 -14.48
C GLY A 186 -13.91 3.50 -14.45
N GLU A 187 -15.13 3.32 -14.98
CA GLU A 187 -16.18 4.35 -15.01
C GLU A 187 -17.05 4.37 -13.74
N ASP A 188 -16.92 3.34 -12.89
CA ASP A 188 -17.71 3.22 -11.65
C ASP A 188 -17.12 4.07 -10.52
N HIS A 189 -18.00 4.86 -9.87
CA HIS A 189 -17.63 5.71 -8.75
C HIS A 189 -18.59 5.53 -7.58
N TYR A 190 -18.03 5.44 -6.38
CA TYR A 190 -18.77 5.36 -5.12
C TYR A 190 -18.26 6.42 -4.17
N VAL A 191 -19.15 7.15 -3.52
CA VAL A 191 -18.80 8.15 -2.50
C VAL A 191 -18.97 7.52 -1.13
N CYS A 192 -17.90 7.54 -0.33
CA CYS A 192 -17.97 7.21 1.09
C CYS A 192 -18.26 8.50 1.86
N ASP A 193 -19.47 8.64 2.39
CA ASP A 193 -19.94 9.79 3.17
C ASP A 193 -19.80 9.59 4.69
N HIS A 194 -19.35 8.39 5.11
CA HIS A 194 -19.13 8.02 6.50
C HIS A 194 -17.62 7.88 6.78
N GLY A 195 -17.16 8.48 7.85
CA GLY A 195 -15.79 8.45 8.31
C GLY A 195 -15.04 9.75 8.05
N GLY A 196 -14.85 10.48 9.13
CA GLY A 196 -13.97 11.64 9.26
C GLY A 196 -12.66 11.23 9.90
#